data_8cac0e283d37b05cb6454f8aec3ecd5a
#
_entry.id   8cac0e283d37b05cb6454f8aec3ecd5a
#
_cell.length_a   1.000
_cell.length_b   1.000
_cell.length_c   1.000
_cell.angle_alpha   90.00
_cell.angle_beta   90.00
_cell.angle_gamma   90.00
#
_symmetry.space_group_name_H-M   'P 1'
#
loop_
_entity.id
_entity.type
_entity.pdbx_description
1 polymer ?
#
loop_
_entity_poly.entity_id
_entity_poly.type
_entity_poly.pdbx_seq_one_letter_code
_entity_poly.pdbx_strand_id
1 'polypeptide(L)'
;MLHDTYNRIHDYLRISLTDNCNFRCTYCMPEESIALMPSKKLMQADEIFSIAEIFTTLGVKKIRLTGGEPLVRKDFAVIIQRLSALPVQLAITTNGVLLDRYIEVFQNAGIQSVNISLDTLDPVKFLQITQRDQFQKVWDNILMCMDQGIYVKLNIVLIKGFNDDEVFHFINLTKNLPLHLRFIEFMPFDKNEWNKDKVVHNQRVLESVAQQYELFKLRDDKNDTAKKFGIFGHAGTVSFISTLSHSFCGNCNRMRITADGKMKNCLFGAEEFDILGAFRKGENIIPIIEQCLLKKHKMLGGQFDDYTHADPDKLQNRSMIKIGG
;
A
#
# COMPACT_ATOMS: atom_id res chain seq x y z
N MET A 1 1.44 3.34 24.26
CA MET A 1 0.83 3.69 22.93
C MET A 1 1.69 4.74 22.26
N LEU A 2 1.95 4.59 20.99
CA LEU A 2 2.83 5.45 20.19
C LEU A 2 2.10 6.72 19.75
N HIS A 3 2.68 7.88 20.03
CA HIS A 3 2.14 9.19 19.66
C HIS A 3 3.21 10.02 18.93
N ASP A 4 2.75 10.95 18.10
CA ASP A 4 3.59 12.00 17.53
C ASP A 4 3.33 13.35 18.21
N THR A 5 4.05 14.39 17.81
CA THR A 5 3.91 15.77 18.35
C THR A 5 2.56 16.43 18.08
N TYR A 6 1.71 15.82 17.22
CA TYR A 6 0.34 16.28 16.89
C TYR A 6 -0.74 15.45 17.59
N ASN A 7 -0.38 14.64 18.61
CA ASN A 7 -1.27 13.76 19.36
C ASN A 7 -1.99 12.70 18.49
N ARG A 8 -1.42 12.32 17.34
CA ARG A 8 -1.95 11.22 16.53
C ARG A 8 -1.44 9.90 17.11
N ILE A 9 -2.35 8.94 17.32
CA ILE A 9 -2.01 7.59 17.77
C ILE A 9 -1.55 6.78 16.56
N HIS A 10 -0.42 6.08 16.71
CA HIS A 10 0.18 5.26 15.65
C HIS A 10 0.03 3.77 15.98
N ASP A 11 -1.03 3.15 15.49
CA ASP A 11 -1.39 1.74 15.74
C ASP A 11 -1.39 0.87 14.46
N TYR A 12 -0.90 1.41 13.35
CA TYR A 12 -0.83 0.71 12.07
C TYR A 12 0.59 0.72 11.49
N LEU A 13 1.20 -0.47 11.44
CA LEU A 13 2.53 -0.69 10.91
C LEU A 13 2.46 -1.33 9.51
N ARG A 14 3.27 -0.82 8.58
CA ARG A 14 3.52 -1.45 7.28
C ARG A 14 4.94 -1.98 7.27
N ILE A 15 5.13 -3.24 6.90
CA ILE A 15 6.45 -3.88 6.82
C ILE A 15 6.68 -4.30 5.37
N SER A 16 7.73 -3.73 4.76
CA SER A 16 8.23 -4.19 3.47
C SER A 16 9.08 -5.44 3.67
N LEU A 17 8.73 -6.54 3.02
CA LEU A 17 9.43 -7.81 3.16
C LEU A 17 10.64 -7.93 2.22
N THR A 18 10.60 -7.21 1.10
CA THR A 18 11.61 -7.27 0.04
C THR A 18 11.49 -6.07 -0.89
N ASP A 19 12.57 -5.68 -1.53
CA ASP A 19 12.59 -4.75 -2.65
C ASP A 19 12.48 -5.46 -4.01
N ASN A 20 12.40 -6.81 -4.03
CA ASN A 20 12.20 -7.56 -5.26
C ASN A 20 10.72 -7.59 -5.66
N CYS A 21 10.47 -7.52 -6.97
CA CYS A 21 9.13 -7.64 -7.55
C CYS A 21 9.23 -8.44 -8.86
N ASN A 22 8.22 -9.26 -9.13
CA ASN A 22 8.08 -9.98 -10.39
C ASN A 22 7.49 -9.12 -11.52
N PHE A 23 6.96 -7.93 -11.20
CA PHE A 23 6.59 -6.88 -12.17
C PHE A 23 7.69 -5.83 -12.32
N ARG A 24 7.55 -4.99 -13.37
CA ARG A 24 8.41 -3.83 -13.65
C ARG A 24 7.52 -2.63 -14.00
N CYS A 25 6.61 -2.29 -13.06
CA CYS A 25 5.67 -1.20 -13.31
C CYS A 25 6.39 0.12 -13.53
N THR A 26 6.07 0.79 -14.64
CA THR A 26 6.74 2.01 -15.11
C THR A 26 6.76 3.13 -14.10
N TYR A 27 5.69 3.26 -13.29
CA TYR A 27 5.61 4.29 -12.24
C TYR A 27 6.23 3.89 -10.89
N CYS A 28 6.65 2.62 -10.72
CA CYS A 28 7.23 2.11 -9.49
C CYS A 28 8.71 1.75 -9.65
N MET A 29 9.07 1.21 -10.82
CA MET A 29 10.40 0.75 -11.20
C MET A 29 10.75 1.24 -12.61
N PRO A 30 10.94 2.54 -12.83
CA PRO A 30 11.16 3.09 -14.16
C PRO A 30 12.52 2.69 -14.78
N GLU A 31 13.49 2.27 -13.97
CA GLU A 31 14.79 1.83 -14.46
C GLU A 31 14.78 0.33 -14.76
N GLU A 32 15.29 -0.08 -15.92
CA GLU A 32 15.40 -1.51 -16.32
C GLU A 32 16.31 -2.31 -15.38
N SER A 33 17.33 -1.68 -14.81
CA SER A 33 18.32 -2.30 -13.90
C SER A 33 18.28 -1.69 -12.51
N ILE A 34 17.28 -2.05 -11.70
CA ILE A 34 17.30 -1.69 -10.28
C ILE A 34 18.19 -2.69 -9.54
N ALA A 35 19.28 -2.19 -8.94
CA ALA A 35 20.09 -2.99 -8.03
C ALA A 35 19.27 -3.38 -6.79
N LEU A 36 18.93 -4.67 -6.69
CA LEU A 36 18.27 -5.22 -5.52
C LEU A 36 19.22 -5.26 -4.33
N MET A 37 18.67 -5.13 -3.14
CA MET A 37 19.46 -5.23 -1.92
C MET A 37 20.00 -6.66 -1.73
N PRO A 38 21.27 -6.82 -1.33
CA PRO A 38 21.78 -8.12 -0.93
C PRO A 38 20.93 -8.74 0.18
N SER A 39 20.67 -10.05 0.12
CA SER A 39 19.80 -10.76 1.08
C SER A 39 20.22 -10.56 2.54
N LYS A 40 21.52 -10.43 2.82
CA LYS A 40 22.07 -10.15 4.15
C LYS A 40 21.66 -8.79 4.75
N LYS A 41 21.25 -7.83 3.89
CA LYS A 41 20.74 -6.53 4.33
C LYS A 41 19.25 -6.56 4.60
N LEU A 42 18.51 -7.53 4.08
CA LEU A 42 17.09 -7.69 4.34
C LEU A 42 16.86 -8.23 5.75
N MET A 43 15.73 -7.84 6.35
CA MET A 43 15.26 -8.43 7.60
C MET A 43 14.99 -9.93 7.41
N GLN A 44 15.50 -10.77 8.30
CA GLN A 44 15.19 -12.20 8.34
C GLN A 44 13.84 -12.44 9.01
N ALA A 45 13.24 -13.64 8.82
CA ALA A 45 11.92 -13.96 9.36
C ALA A 45 11.85 -13.77 10.88
N ASP A 46 12.89 -14.19 11.63
CA ASP A 46 12.98 -14.02 13.07
C ASP A 46 13.06 -12.56 13.50
N GLU A 47 13.82 -11.75 12.76
CA GLU A 47 13.95 -10.30 13.01
C GLU A 47 12.62 -9.58 12.76
N ILE A 48 11.91 -9.92 11.68
CA ILE A 48 10.59 -9.38 11.37
C ILE A 48 9.61 -9.68 12.50
N PHE A 49 9.59 -10.92 12.99
CA PHE A 49 8.72 -11.32 14.09
C PHE A 49 9.03 -10.55 15.36
N SER A 50 10.30 -10.56 15.82
CA SER A 50 10.71 -9.90 17.05
C SER A 50 10.47 -8.38 17.02
N ILE A 51 10.77 -7.74 15.90
CA ILE A 51 10.47 -6.31 15.71
C ILE A 51 8.96 -6.08 15.74
N ALA A 52 8.16 -6.87 15.04
CA ALA A 52 6.70 -6.77 15.04
C ALA A 52 6.11 -6.98 16.45
N GLU A 53 6.64 -7.91 17.21
CA GLU A 53 6.25 -8.16 18.61
C GLU A 53 6.49 -6.92 19.48
N ILE A 54 7.66 -6.27 19.37
CA ILE A 54 7.94 -5.01 20.08
C ILE A 54 6.90 -3.94 19.70
N PHE A 55 6.60 -3.75 18.41
CA PHE A 55 5.56 -2.80 18.00
C PHE A 55 4.17 -3.14 18.56
N THR A 56 3.87 -4.42 18.70
CA THR A 56 2.60 -4.88 19.28
C THR A 56 2.51 -4.51 20.75
N THR A 57 3.58 -4.69 21.54
CA THR A 57 3.63 -4.25 22.95
C THR A 57 3.47 -2.74 23.10
N LEU A 58 3.88 -1.95 22.09
CA LEU A 58 3.71 -0.51 22.02
C LEU A 58 2.31 -0.08 21.55
N GLY A 59 1.42 -1.02 21.23
CA GLY A 59 0.02 -0.76 20.93
C GLY A 59 -0.35 -0.78 19.45
N VAL A 60 0.51 -1.33 18.59
CA VAL A 60 0.16 -1.61 17.20
C VAL A 60 -0.90 -2.70 17.13
N LYS A 61 -1.99 -2.43 16.41
CA LYS A 61 -3.15 -3.31 16.25
C LYS A 61 -3.26 -3.91 14.85
N LYS A 62 -2.56 -3.33 13.88
CA LYS A 62 -2.60 -3.76 12.49
C LYS A 62 -1.22 -3.77 11.87
N ILE A 63 -0.88 -4.87 11.21
CA ILE A 63 0.34 -5.01 10.42
C ILE A 63 -0.04 -5.32 8.99
N ARG A 64 0.50 -4.53 8.04
CA ARG A 64 0.35 -4.80 6.62
C ARG A 64 1.68 -5.20 6.01
N LEU A 65 1.71 -6.37 5.42
CA LEU A 65 2.85 -6.84 4.65
C LEU A 65 2.81 -6.27 3.24
N THR A 66 3.94 -5.74 2.82
CA THR A 66 4.17 -5.13 1.51
C THR A 66 5.57 -5.51 1.03
N GLY A 67 6.09 -4.79 0.06
CA GLY A 67 7.44 -4.95 -0.45
C GLY A 67 7.52 -4.31 -1.83
N GLY A 68 8.41 -4.82 -2.66
CA GLY A 68 8.16 -4.84 -4.09
C GLY A 68 6.94 -5.74 -4.31
N GLU A 69 7.14 -7.06 -4.25
CA GLU A 69 6.03 -8.01 -4.15
C GLU A 69 6.29 -8.97 -2.96
N PRO A 70 5.48 -8.94 -1.90
CA PRO A 70 5.74 -9.77 -0.72
C PRO A 70 5.71 -11.27 -1.00
N LEU A 71 4.88 -11.72 -1.95
CA LEU A 71 4.69 -13.13 -2.27
C LEU A 71 5.85 -13.75 -3.06
N VAL A 72 6.81 -12.97 -3.58
CA VAL A 72 8.03 -13.54 -4.19
C VAL A 72 9.07 -13.95 -3.15
N ARG A 73 8.90 -13.54 -1.91
CA ARG A 73 9.81 -13.89 -0.84
C ARG A 73 9.64 -15.36 -0.44
N LYS A 74 10.73 -16.14 -0.50
CA LYS A 74 10.68 -17.61 -0.33
C LYS A 74 10.14 -18.04 1.03
N ASP A 75 10.47 -17.32 2.09
CA ASP A 75 10.05 -17.59 3.48
C ASP A 75 8.76 -16.84 3.88
N PHE A 76 7.99 -16.33 2.89
CA PHE A 76 6.75 -15.58 3.15
C PHE A 76 5.76 -16.37 4.03
N ALA A 77 5.55 -17.65 3.73
CA ALA A 77 4.63 -18.49 4.50
C ALA A 77 5.07 -18.62 5.98
N VAL A 78 6.37 -18.75 6.23
CA VAL A 78 6.92 -18.79 7.60
C VAL A 78 6.70 -17.45 8.31
N ILE A 79 6.96 -16.33 7.63
CA ILE A 79 6.79 -15.00 8.21
C ILE A 79 5.34 -14.77 8.62
N ILE A 80 4.39 -15.04 7.72
CA ILE A 80 2.98 -14.77 8.01
C ILE A 80 2.42 -15.68 9.10
N GLN A 81 2.82 -16.97 9.11
CA GLN A 81 2.46 -17.91 10.16
C GLN A 81 2.94 -17.44 11.53
N ARG A 82 4.17 -16.96 11.63
CA ARG A 82 4.70 -16.41 12.90
C ARG A 82 3.97 -15.15 13.32
N LEU A 83 3.75 -14.21 12.40
CA LEU A 83 3.03 -12.96 12.68
C LEU A 83 1.56 -13.19 13.08
N SER A 84 0.93 -14.28 12.62
CA SER A 84 -0.46 -14.61 12.98
C SER A 84 -0.62 -15.02 14.47
N ALA A 85 0.48 -15.34 15.16
CA ALA A 85 0.47 -15.57 16.61
C ALA A 85 0.40 -14.27 17.43
N LEU A 86 0.67 -13.10 16.82
CA LEU A 86 0.57 -11.81 17.50
C LEU A 86 -0.89 -11.30 17.53
N PRO A 87 -1.32 -10.60 18.61
CA PRO A 87 -2.67 -10.08 18.73
C PRO A 87 -2.90 -8.85 17.83
N VAL A 88 -2.70 -8.99 16.52
CA VAL A 88 -2.82 -7.93 15.51
C VAL A 88 -3.62 -8.39 14.30
N GLN A 89 -4.29 -7.45 13.65
CA GLN A 89 -4.88 -7.70 12.34
C GLN A 89 -3.78 -7.74 11.27
N LEU A 90 -3.63 -8.87 10.60
CA LEU A 90 -2.76 -8.98 9.43
C LEU A 90 -3.48 -8.53 8.16
N ALA A 91 -2.74 -7.90 7.26
CA ALA A 91 -3.21 -7.47 5.95
C ALA A 91 -2.07 -7.54 4.93
N ILE A 92 -2.40 -7.70 3.65
CA ILE A 92 -1.43 -7.83 2.57
C ILE A 92 -1.77 -6.88 1.44
N THR A 93 -0.73 -6.33 0.80
CA THR A 93 -0.83 -5.69 -0.51
C THR A 93 0.05 -6.46 -1.48
N THR A 94 -0.50 -6.88 -2.61
CA THR A 94 0.16 -7.74 -3.61
C THR A 94 -0.26 -7.34 -5.01
N ASN A 95 0.54 -7.70 -6.01
CA ASN A 95 0.17 -7.61 -7.43
C ASN A 95 -0.72 -8.77 -7.91
N GLY A 96 -0.98 -9.75 -7.06
CA GLY A 96 -1.96 -10.81 -7.32
C GLY A 96 -1.46 -12.03 -8.08
N VAL A 97 -0.28 -12.00 -8.73
CA VAL A 97 0.18 -13.11 -9.60
C VAL A 97 0.33 -14.44 -8.87
N LEU A 98 0.78 -14.40 -7.62
CA LEU A 98 1.13 -15.60 -6.85
C LEU A 98 0.09 -15.98 -5.79
N LEU A 99 -1.09 -15.37 -5.80
CA LEU A 99 -2.13 -15.61 -4.78
C LEU A 99 -2.58 -17.07 -4.70
N ASP A 100 -2.67 -17.74 -5.85
CA ASP A 100 -3.02 -19.17 -5.92
C ASP A 100 -2.15 -20.08 -5.05
N ARG A 101 -0.90 -19.70 -4.82
CA ARG A 101 0.06 -20.48 -4.02
C ARG A 101 -0.10 -20.27 -2.52
N TYR A 102 -0.85 -19.25 -2.09
CA TYR A 102 -0.86 -18.81 -0.69
C TYR A 102 -2.26 -18.73 -0.06
N ILE A 103 -3.31 -19.20 -0.77
CA ILE A 103 -4.68 -19.14 -0.26
C ILE A 103 -4.83 -19.87 1.07
N GLU A 104 -4.35 -21.11 1.17
CA GLU A 104 -4.38 -21.89 2.41
C GLU A 104 -3.59 -21.20 3.54
N VAL A 105 -2.44 -20.62 3.19
CA VAL A 105 -1.60 -19.88 4.15
C VAL A 105 -2.36 -18.67 4.68
N PHE A 106 -3.13 -17.96 3.84
CA PHE A 106 -3.94 -16.82 4.25
C PHE A 106 -5.10 -17.23 5.15
N GLN A 107 -5.80 -18.31 4.81
CA GLN A 107 -6.89 -18.85 5.62
C GLN A 107 -6.37 -19.27 7.01
N ASN A 108 -5.27 -19.99 7.06
CA ASN A 108 -4.63 -20.44 8.33
C ASN A 108 -4.12 -19.25 9.17
N ALA A 109 -3.68 -18.15 8.54
CA ALA A 109 -3.26 -16.94 9.21
C ALA A 109 -4.41 -15.97 9.56
N GLY A 110 -5.66 -16.34 9.29
CA GLY A 110 -6.84 -15.52 9.57
C GLY A 110 -6.96 -14.26 8.70
N ILE A 111 -6.37 -14.26 7.49
CA ILE A 111 -6.46 -13.13 6.56
C ILE A 111 -7.79 -13.17 5.83
N GLN A 112 -8.65 -12.22 6.17
CA GLN A 112 -10.00 -12.11 5.61
C GLN A 112 -10.05 -11.20 4.37
N SER A 113 -9.02 -10.39 4.12
CA SER A 113 -9.02 -9.48 2.98
C SER A 113 -7.64 -9.23 2.41
N VAL A 114 -7.55 -9.10 1.09
CA VAL A 114 -6.32 -8.75 0.36
C VAL A 114 -6.52 -7.46 -0.43
N ASN A 115 -5.44 -6.65 -0.51
CA ASN A 115 -5.38 -5.54 -1.45
C ASN A 115 -4.59 -6.02 -2.68
N ILE A 116 -5.21 -5.99 -3.85
CA ILE A 116 -4.58 -6.36 -5.12
C ILE A 116 -4.43 -5.11 -5.96
N SER A 117 -3.24 -4.88 -6.49
CA SER A 117 -2.98 -3.76 -7.41
C SER A 117 -3.32 -4.19 -8.83
N LEU A 118 -4.29 -3.50 -9.46
CA LEU A 118 -4.70 -3.73 -10.84
C LEU A 118 -5.14 -2.40 -11.46
N ASP A 119 -4.26 -1.77 -12.24
CA ASP A 119 -4.47 -0.40 -12.72
C ASP A 119 -5.31 -0.32 -13.99
N THR A 120 -5.51 -1.43 -14.71
CA THR A 120 -6.27 -1.49 -15.97
C THR A 120 -6.95 -2.85 -16.14
N LEU A 121 -8.06 -2.85 -16.88
CA LEU A 121 -8.79 -4.05 -17.32
C LEU A 121 -8.40 -4.46 -18.76
N ASP A 122 -7.57 -3.67 -19.44
CA ASP A 122 -7.08 -3.94 -20.78
C ASP A 122 -5.74 -4.70 -20.69
N PRO A 123 -5.64 -5.95 -21.22
CA PRO A 123 -4.41 -6.74 -21.20
C PRO A 123 -3.22 -6.05 -21.90
N VAL A 124 -3.48 -5.23 -22.92
CA VAL A 124 -2.42 -4.50 -23.64
C VAL A 124 -1.87 -3.37 -22.76
N LYS A 125 -2.75 -2.56 -22.16
CA LYS A 125 -2.35 -1.54 -21.18
C LYS A 125 -1.68 -2.18 -19.95
N PHE A 126 -2.16 -3.37 -19.51
CA PHE A 126 -1.55 -4.09 -18.41
C PHE A 126 -0.10 -4.50 -18.73
N LEU A 127 0.15 -5.06 -19.93
CA LEU A 127 1.50 -5.36 -20.39
C LEU A 127 2.37 -4.09 -20.47
N GLN A 128 1.81 -2.98 -20.97
CA GLN A 128 2.53 -1.71 -21.08
C GLN A 128 2.98 -1.18 -19.71
N ILE A 129 2.09 -1.20 -18.71
CA ILE A 129 2.41 -0.62 -17.39
C ILE A 129 3.25 -1.55 -16.53
N THR A 130 3.01 -2.88 -16.55
CA THR A 130 3.68 -3.86 -15.68
C THR A 130 4.92 -4.50 -16.31
N GLN A 131 5.09 -4.37 -17.63
CA GLN A 131 6.12 -5.03 -18.44
C GLN A 131 6.08 -6.58 -18.30
N ARG A 132 4.86 -7.12 -18.05
CA ARG A 132 4.64 -8.57 -17.89
C ARG A 132 3.25 -8.96 -18.43
N ASP A 133 3.22 -10.00 -19.24
CA ASP A 133 1.98 -10.60 -19.74
C ASP A 133 1.39 -11.57 -18.70
N GLN A 134 0.73 -11.02 -17.69
CA GLN A 134 0.16 -11.76 -16.56
C GLN A 134 -1.27 -11.33 -16.21
N PHE A 135 -1.95 -10.56 -17.07
CA PHE A 135 -3.28 -10.03 -16.79
C PHE A 135 -4.27 -11.14 -16.43
N GLN A 136 -4.38 -12.17 -17.29
CA GLN A 136 -5.32 -13.28 -17.08
C GLN A 136 -5.05 -14.01 -15.76
N LYS A 137 -3.77 -14.24 -15.42
CA LYS A 137 -3.40 -14.88 -14.15
C LYS A 137 -3.81 -14.07 -12.93
N VAL A 138 -3.64 -12.74 -12.98
CA VAL A 138 -4.08 -11.85 -11.89
C VAL A 138 -5.62 -11.86 -11.78
N TRP A 139 -6.32 -11.80 -12.92
CA TRP A 139 -7.77 -11.83 -12.95
C TRP A 139 -8.35 -13.13 -12.38
N ASP A 140 -7.84 -14.28 -12.81
CA ASP A 140 -8.23 -15.59 -12.30
C ASP A 140 -7.99 -15.69 -10.78
N ASN A 141 -6.88 -15.17 -10.30
CA ASN A 141 -6.57 -15.13 -8.88
C ASN A 141 -7.50 -14.20 -8.08
N ILE A 142 -7.98 -13.10 -8.67
CA ILE A 142 -8.98 -12.22 -8.06
C ILE A 142 -10.30 -13.00 -7.87
N LEU A 143 -10.76 -13.67 -8.93
CA LEU A 143 -11.99 -14.48 -8.88
C LEU A 143 -11.87 -15.62 -7.85
N MET A 144 -10.76 -16.35 -7.88
CA MET A 144 -10.46 -17.40 -6.92
C MET A 144 -10.49 -16.91 -5.48
N CYS A 145 -9.88 -15.74 -5.16
CA CYS A 145 -9.92 -15.18 -3.82
C CYS A 145 -11.36 -14.95 -3.34
N MET A 146 -12.22 -14.43 -4.21
CA MET A 146 -13.64 -14.21 -3.87
C MET A 146 -14.38 -15.52 -3.64
N ASP A 147 -14.16 -16.53 -4.48
CA ASP A 147 -14.76 -17.87 -4.34
C ASP A 147 -14.32 -18.56 -3.04
N GLN A 148 -13.11 -18.27 -2.57
CA GLN A 148 -12.58 -18.74 -1.27
C GLN A 148 -12.99 -17.86 -0.09
N GLY A 149 -13.90 -16.91 -0.27
CA GLY A 149 -14.43 -16.04 0.79
C GLY A 149 -13.45 -14.96 1.27
N ILE A 150 -12.37 -14.70 0.54
CA ILE A 150 -11.42 -13.62 0.84
C ILE A 150 -11.93 -12.34 0.19
N TYR A 151 -12.18 -11.31 1.00
CA TYR A 151 -12.63 -10.01 0.51
C TYR A 151 -11.55 -9.29 -0.29
N VAL A 152 -11.83 -9.00 -1.56
CA VAL A 152 -10.87 -8.38 -2.49
C VAL A 152 -11.07 -6.87 -2.55
N LYS A 153 -9.96 -6.15 -2.35
CA LYS A 153 -9.86 -4.69 -2.54
C LYS A 153 -8.92 -4.43 -3.70
N LEU A 154 -9.43 -3.85 -4.80
CA LEU A 154 -8.59 -3.47 -5.94
C LEU A 154 -8.04 -2.05 -5.75
N ASN A 155 -6.72 -1.91 -5.74
CA ASN A 155 -6.05 -0.62 -5.81
C ASN A 155 -5.82 -0.26 -7.28
N ILE A 156 -6.30 0.89 -7.69
CA ILE A 156 -6.23 1.41 -9.06
C ILE A 156 -5.59 2.79 -8.98
N VAL A 157 -4.34 2.93 -9.42
CA VAL A 157 -3.70 4.24 -9.56
C VAL A 157 -4.18 4.88 -10.84
N LEU A 158 -4.93 5.97 -10.74
CA LEU A 158 -5.43 6.68 -11.91
C LEU A 158 -4.37 7.61 -12.49
N ILE A 159 -4.05 7.40 -13.76
CA ILE A 159 -3.09 8.19 -14.54
C ILE A 159 -3.83 8.76 -15.75
N LYS A 160 -3.91 10.09 -15.82
CA LYS A 160 -4.59 10.80 -16.90
C LYS A 160 -3.98 10.48 -18.25
N GLY A 161 -4.85 10.16 -19.21
CA GLY A 161 -4.47 9.79 -20.58
C GLY A 161 -3.96 8.35 -20.71
N PHE A 162 -4.02 7.55 -19.63
CA PHE A 162 -3.64 6.14 -19.68
C PHE A 162 -4.81 5.21 -19.31
N ASN A 163 -5.38 5.34 -18.10
CA ASN A 163 -6.45 4.47 -17.60
C ASN A 163 -7.62 5.22 -16.97
N ASP A 164 -7.66 6.54 -17.08
CA ASP A 164 -8.74 7.36 -16.57
C ASP A 164 -10.05 7.18 -17.36
N ASP A 165 -9.98 6.63 -18.57
CA ASP A 165 -11.12 6.19 -19.38
C ASP A 165 -11.77 4.88 -18.86
N GLU A 166 -11.10 4.12 -18.00
CA GLU A 166 -11.57 2.82 -17.52
C GLU A 166 -12.38 2.88 -16.20
N VAL A 167 -12.53 4.06 -15.60
CA VAL A 167 -13.23 4.21 -14.30
C VAL A 167 -14.60 3.55 -14.30
N PHE A 168 -15.41 3.78 -15.33
CA PHE A 168 -16.74 3.20 -15.44
C PHE A 168 -16.73 1.69 -15.76
N HIS A 169 -15.72 1.20 -16.46
CA HIS A 169 -15.52 -0.22 -16.69
C HIS A 169 -15.24 -0.95 -15.36
N PHE A 170 -14.35 -0.40 -14.52
CA PHE A 170 -14.13 -0.92 -13.17
C PHE A 170 -15.40 -0.89 -12.31
N ILE A 171 -16.14 0.22 -12.32
CA ILE A 171 -17.40 0.35 -11.55
C ILE A 171 -18.42 -0.70 -11.98
N ASN A 172 -18.55 -0.98 -13.27
CA ASN A 172 -19.47 -1.98 -13.78
C ASN A 172 -19.17 -3.40 -13.24
N LEU A 173 -17.92 -3.73 -12.93
CA LEU A 173 -17.58 -5.00 -12.28
C LEU A 173 -18.28 -5.16 -10.93
N THR A 174 -18.42 -4.07 -10.18
CA THR A 174 -19.01 -4.11 -8.84
C THR A 174 -20.51 -4.42 -8.86
N LYS A 175 -21.16 -4.36 -10.02
CA LYS A 175 -22.58 -4.73 -10.16
C LYS A 175 -22.81 -6.18 -9.74
N ASN A 176 -21.93 -7.08 -10.20
CA ASN A 176 -22.09 -8.52 -9.99
C ASN A 176 -21.02 -9.12 -9.04
N LEU A 177 -19.90 -8.43 -8.85
CA LEU A 177 -18.79 -8.91 -8.04
C LEU A 177 -18.68 -8.08 -6.74
N PRO A 178 -18.51 -8.72 -5.57
CA PRO A 178 -18.38 -8.05 -4.28
C PRO A 178 -16.98 -7.45 -4.10
N LEU A 179 -16.50 -6.72 -5.10
CA LEU A 179 -15.22 -6.04 -5.10
C LEU A 179 -15.29 -4.69 -4.37
N HIS A 180 -14.20 -4.33 -3.69
CA HIS A 180 -14.03 -2.97 -3.18
C HIS A 180 -12.99 -2.23 -4.03
N LEU A 181 -13.43 -1.34 -4.91
CA LEU A 181 -12.56 -0.54 -5.75
C LEU A 181 -11.97 0.64 -4.97
N ARG A 182 -10.69 0.92 -5.18
CA ARG A 182 -9.97 1.99 -4.51
C ARG A 182 -9.20 2.80 -5.55
N PHE A 183 -9.79 3.87 -6.02
CA PHE A 183 -9.15 4.82 -6.94
C PHE A 183 -8.17 5.70 -6.18
N ILE A 184 -6.92 5.70 -6.61
CA ILE A 184 -5.79 6.33 -5.93
C ILE A 184 -5.21 7.40 -6.86
N GLU A 185 -5.02 8.62 -6.36
CA GLU A 185 -4.32 9.66 -7.10
C GLU A 185 -2.86 9.26 -7.36
N PHE A 186 -2.38 9.52 -8.57
CA PHE A 186 -0.98 9.31 -8.92
C PHE A 186 -0.09 10.24 -8.11
N MET A 187 0.91 9.70 -7.40
CA MET A 187 1.73 10.41 -6.44
C MET A 187 3.19 10.53 -6.90
N PRO A 188 3.89 11.64 -6.55
CA PRO A 188 5.29 11.83 -6.89
C PRO A 188 6.20 10.92 -6.03
N PHE A 189 7.08 10.17 -6.70
CA PHE A 189 8.18 9.42 -6.10
C PHE A 189 9.43 9.57 -6.96
N ASP A 190 10.58 9.20 -6.39
CA ASP A 190 11.85 9.23 -7.11
C ASP A 190 11.75 8.52 -8.46
N LYS A 191 12.04 9.24 -9.54
CA LYS A 191 12.11 8.79 -10.94
C LYS A 191 10.82 8.17 -11.51
N ASN A 192 9.65 8.41 -10.93
CA ASN A 192 8.40 7.79 -11.41
C ASN A 192 7.69 8.57 -12.52
N GLU A 193 8.38 9.54 -13.15
CA GLU A 193 7.86 10.39 -14.24
C GLU A 193 6.54 11.12 -13.89
N TRP A 194 6.30 11.32 -12.60
CA TRP A 194 5.13 12.04 -12.16
C TRP A 194 5.20 13.50 -12.61
N ASN A 195 4.07 13.99 -13.06
CA ASN A 195 3.85 15.43 -13.19
C ASN A 195 2.38 15.72 -12.85
N LYS A 196 2.09 16.97 -12.52
CA LYS A 196 0.74 17.40 -12.11
C LYS A 196 -0.32 17.19 -13.19
N ASP A 197 0.06 17.23 -14.47
CA ASP A 197 -0.86 17.07 -15.59
C ASP A 197 -1.33 15.62 -15.77
N LYS A 198 -0.59 14.65 -15.21
CA LYS A 198 -0.96 13.23 -15.16
C LYS A 198 -1.89 12.90 -13.98
N VAL A 199 -2.12 13.83 -13.04
CA VAL A 199 -2.98 13.59 -11.88
C VAL A 199 -4.45 13.65 -12.25
N VAL A 200 -5.19 12.59 -11.91
CA VAL A 200 -6.65 12.56 -11.98
C VAL A 200 -7.19 12.89 -10.60
N HIS A 201 -7.89 14.01 -10.47
CA HIS A 201 -8.48 14.41 -9.19
C HIS A 201 -9.67 13.54 -8.83
N ASN A 202 -9.58 12.82 -7.74
CA ASN A 202 -10.64 11.93 -7.28
C ASN A 202 -12.00 12.64 -7.06
N GLN A 203 -12.00 13.94 -6.73
CA GLN A 203 -13.24 14.70 -6.60
C GLN A 203 -14.00 14.78 -7.94
N ARG A 204 -13.29 15.03 -9.05
CA ARG A 204 -13.89 15.04 -10.39
C ARG A 204 -14.38 13.67 -10.81
N VAL A 205 -13.63 12.62 -10.45
CA VAL A 205 -14.06 11.24 -10.70
C VAL A 205 -15.34 10.93 -9.93
N LEU A 206 -15.41 11.29 -8.64
CA LEU A 206 -16.60 11.11 -7.82
C LEU A 206 -17.82 11.86 -8.40
N GLU A 207 -17.64 13.10 -8.82
CA GLU A 207 -18.71 13.90 -9.45
C GLU A 207 -19.21 13.24 -10.75
N SER A 208 -18.30 12.77 -11.61
CA SER A 208 -18.64 12.07 -12.84
C SER A 208 -19.38 10.74 -12.57
N VAL A 209 -18.95 10.00 -11.56
CA VAL A 209 -19.61 8.76 -11.13
C VAL A 209 -21.01 9.05 -10.57
N ALA A 210 -21.17 10.11 -9.77
CA ALA A 210 -22.45 10.50 -9.20
C ALA A 210 -23.48 10.98 -10.25
N GLN A 211 -23.03 11.37 -11.46
CA GLN A 211 -23.92 11.70 -12.57
C GLN A 211 -24.57 10.45 -13.22
N GLN A 212 -23.89 9.28 -13.11
CA GLN A 212 -24.34 8.05 -13.77
C GLN A 212 -24.92 7.02 -12.81
N TYR A 213 -24.51 7.07 -11.53
CA TYR A 213 -24.89 6.09 -10.52
C TYR A 213 -25.41 6.79 -9.27
N GLU A 214 -26.44 6.19 -8.66
CA GLU A 214 -26.92 6.63 -7.37
C GLU A 214 -26.00 6.11 -6.27
N LEU A 215 -25.23 7.04 -5.65
CA LEU A 215 -24.26 6.75 -4.61
C LEU A 215 -24.83 7.03 -3.22
N PHE A 216 -24.45 6.19 -2.26
CA PHE A 216 -24.67 6.49 -0.84
C PHE A 216 -23.37 6.40 -0.06
N LYS A 217 -23.18 7.35 0.88
CA LYS A 217 -21.96 7.42 1.69
C LYS A 217 -21.92 6.28 2.69
N LEU A 218 -20.84 5.50 2.68
CA LEU A 218 -20.53 4.52 3.70
C LEU A 218 -19.75 5.15 4.85
N ARG A 219 -19.82 4.54 6.03
CA ARG A 219 -19.07 5.00 7.20
C ARG A 219 -17.56 4.85 6.94
N ASP A 220 -16.82 5.93 7.15
CA ASP A 220 -15.37 5.91 7.20
C ASP A 220 -14.93 5.80 8.67
N ASP A 221 -13.91 5.00 8.96
CA ASP A 221 -13.24 5.00 10.25
C ASP A 221 -12.32 6.23 10.37
N LYS A 222 -12.04 6.65 11.62
CA LYS A 222 -11.26 7.86 11.91
C LYS A 222 -9.94 7.96 11.13
N ASN A 223 -9.27 6.83 10.93
CA ASN A 223 -7.93 6.76 10.32
C ASN A 223 -7.96 6.26 8.87
N ASP A 224 -9.15 6.16 8.26
CA ASP A 224 -9.27 5.73 6.87
C ASP A 224 -8.65 6.74 5.91
N THR A 225 -7.97 6.21 4.89
CA THR A 225 -7.42 7.02 3.80
C THR A 225 -8.41 7.21 2.68
N ALA A 226 -9.37 6.28 2.58
CA ALA A 226 -10.31 6.20 1.49
C ALA A 226 -11.68 6.73 1.93
N LYS A 227 -12.31 7.55 1.10
CA LYS A 227 -13.72 7.93 1.24
C LYS A 227 -14.57 6.88 0.53
N LYS A 228 -15.39 6.14 1.30
CA LYS A 228 -16.11 4.94 0.86
C LYS A 228 -17.55 5.25 0.45
N PHE A 229 -18.01 4.66 -0.65
CA PHE A 229 -19.37 4.78 -1.16
C PHE A 229 -19.90 3.41 -1.59
N GLY A 230 -21.17 3.18 -1.32
CA GLY A 230 -21.95 2.14 -1.96
C GLY A 230 -22.63 2.69 -3.22
N ILE A 231 -23.01 1.80 -4.11
CA ILE A 231 -23.76 2.10 -5.34
C ILE A 231 -25.06 1.30 -5.28
N PHE A 232 -26.20 1.95 -5.46
CA PHE A 232 -27.49 1.24 -5.46
C PHE A 232 -27.54 0.17 -6.57
N GLY A 233 -27.95 -1.04 -6.20
CA GLY A 233 -28.01 -2.17 -7.13
C GLY A 233 -26.66 -2.85 -7.44
N HIS A 234 -25.57 -2.49 -6.75
CA HIS A 234 -24.28 -3.13 -6.91
C HIS A 234 -23.92 -4.00 -5.68
N ALA A 235 -23.30 -5.16 -5.93
CA ALA A 235 -22.78 -6.04 -4.87
C ALA A 235 -21.50 -5.51 -4.23
N GLY A 236 -20.68 -4.78 -5.00
CA GLY A 236 -19.42 -4.20 -4.54
C GLY A 236 -19.54 -2.72 -4.15
N THR A 237 -18.40 -2.11 -3.84
CA THR A 237 -18.32 -0.73 -3.34
C THR A 237 -17.15 0.01 -3.97
N VAL A 238 -17.17 1.35 -3.91
CA VAL A 238 -16.09 2.18 -4.45
C VAL A 238 -15.52 3.10 -3.37
N SER A 239 -14.27 3.46 -3.50
CA SER A 239 -13.64 4.45 -2.62
C SER A 239 -12.55 5.25 -3.34
N PHE A 240 -12.27 6.43 -2.79
CA PHE A 240 -11.34 7.39 -3.35
C PHE A 240 -10.25 7.73 -2.31
N ILE A 241 -8.98 7.66 -2.72
CA ILE A 241 -7.82 7.98 -1.90
C ILE A 241 -7.14 9.22 -2.47
N SER A 242 -7.48 10.37 -1.92
CA SER A 242 -7.00 11.69 -2.35
C SER A 242 -5.83 12.11 -1.46
N THR A 243 -4.63 11.60 -1.74
CA THR A 243 -3.45 11.89 -0.92
C THR A 243 -2.95 13.31 -1.15
N LEU A 244 -3.03 13.79 -2.38
CA LEU A 244 -2.50 15.08 -2.80
C LEU A 244 -3.56 16.18 -2.69
N SER A 245 -4.73 15.98 -3.31
CA SER A 245 -5.76 17.01 -3.41
C SER A 245 -6.54 17.23 -2.10
N HIS A 246 -6.75 16.17 -1.30
CA HIS A 246 -7.43 16.22 0.00
C HIS A 246 -6.72 15.30 1.01
N SER A 247 -5.64 15.82 1.60
CA SER A 247 -4.78 15.06 2.49
C SER A 247 -5.52 14.56 3.73
N PHE A 248 -5.37 13.25 4.01
CA PHE A 248 -5.83 12.59 5.26
C PHE A 248 -4.75 12.59 6.36
N CYS A 249 -3.73 13.43 6.26
CA CYS A 249 -2.59 13.46 7.18
C CYS A 249 -3.00 13.80 8.62
N GLY A 250 -4.06 14.58 8.81
CA GLY A 250 -4.54 14.97 10.15
C GLY A 250 -4.88 13.79 11.06
N ASN A 251 -5.33 12.66 10.50
CA ASN A 251 -5.67 11.44 11.23
C ASN A 251 -4.75 10.25 10.88
N CYS A 252 -3.54 10.52 10.37
CA CYS A 252 -2.65 9.46 9.92
C CYS A 252 -2.07 8.67 11.11
N ASN A 253 -2.38 7.38 11.18
CA ASN A 253 -1.89 6.43 12.20
C ASN A 253 -0.77 5.50 11.71
N ARG A 254 -0.20 5.75 10.51
CA ARG A 254 0.69 4.78 9.84
C ARG A 254 2.15 5.05 10.13
N MET A 255 2.86 3.92 10.27
CA MET A 255 4.31 3.80 10.33
C MET A 255 4.76 2.79 9.28
N ARG A 256 6.03 2.85 8.87
CA ARG A 256 6.60 1.94 7.87
C ARG A 256 7.95 1.44 8.31
N ILE A 257 8.26 0.19 7.96
CA ILE A 257 9.61 -0.38 8.01
C ILE A 257 9.92 -0.86 6.59
N THR A 258 11.04 -0.42 6.06
CA THR A 258 11.58 -0.83 4.75
C THR A 258 12.16 -2.24 4.82
N ALA A 259 12.43 -2.88 3.69
CA ALA A 259 12.95 -4.25 3.65
C ALA A 259 14.32 -4.39 4.32
N ASP A 260 15.13 -3.33 4.36
CA ASP A 260 16.40 -3.22 5.07
C ASP A 260 16.25 -2.70 6.51
N GLY A 261 15.03 -2.72 7.06
CA GLY A 261 14.76 -2.43 8.46
C GLY A 261 14.93 -0.97 8.87
N LYS A 262 14.77 -0.03 7.94
CA LYS A 262 14.70 1.39 8.26
C LYS A 262 13.26 1.80 8.56
N MET A 263 13.03 2.47 9.69
CA MET A 263 11.72 3.01 10.02
C MET A 263 11.51 4.38 9.37
N LYS A 264 10.31 4.57 8.82
CA LYS A 264 9.82 5.85 8.27
C LYS A 264 8.48 6.19 8.94
N ASN A 265 8.31 7.43 9.33
CA ASN A 265 7.06 7.93 9.92
C ASN A 265 6.03 8.40 8.87
N CYS A 266 6.44 8.60 7.62
CA CYS A 266 5.58 9.04 6.52
C CYS A 266 6.00 8.36 5.20
N LEU A 267 5.06 8.21 4.28
CA LEU A 267 5.31 7.75 2.91
C LEU A 267 6.28 8.69 2.17
N PHE A 268 6.07 10.00 2.33
CA PHE A 268 6.88 11.04 1.72
C PHE A 268 8.06 11.51 2.58
N GLY A 269 8.18 11.06 3.85
CA GLY A 269 9.26 11.51 4.75
C GLY A 269 10.65 11.18 4.20
N ALA A 270 11.59 12.14 4.31
CA ALA A 270 12.98 11.95 3.90
C ALA A 270 13.76 11.10 4.92
N GLU A 271 13.51 11.34 6.22
CA GLU A 271 14.29 10.72 7.29
C GLU A 271 14.00 9.23 7.44
N GLU A 272 15.05 8.49 7.78
CA GLU A 272 15.01 7.06 8.06
C GLU A 272 15.78 6.75 9.33
N PHE A 273 15.22 5.85 10.15
CA PHE A 273 15.75 5.46 11.45
C PHE A 273 16.14 3.98 11.43
N ASP A 274 17.38 3.67 11.81
CA ASP A 274 17.95 2.32 11.69
C ASP A 274 17.48 1.38 12.81
N ILE A 275 16.31 0.78 12.62
CA ILE A 275 15.75 -0.19 13.56
C ILE A 275 16.53 -1.51 13.50
N LEU A 276 16.80 -2.02 12.28
CA LEU A 276 17.45 -3.32 12.12
C LEU A 276 18.90 -3.31 12.61
N GLY A 277 19.64 -2.24 12.30
CA GLY A 277 21.04 -2.12 12.75
C GLY A 277 21.17 -2.09 14.26
N ALA A 278 20.29 -1.34 14.94
CA ALA A 278 20.23 -1.31 16.40
C ALA A 278 19.80 -2.65 16.98
N PHE A 279 18.75 -3.28 16.42
CA PHE A 279 18.26 -4.59 16.83
C PHE A 279 19.37 -5.67 16.75
N ARG A 280 20.12 -5.72 15.65
CA ARG A 280 21.24 -6.68 15.45
C ARG A 280 22.39 -6.50 16.41
N LYS A 281 22.56 -5.28 16.96
CA LYS A 281 23.55 -4.99 18.01
C LYS A 281 23.03 -5.30 19.42
N GLY A 282 21.77 -5.75 19.56
CA GLY A 282 21.14 -5.95 20.86
C GLY A 282 20.74 -4.66 21.57
N GLU A 283 20.69 -3.54 20.85
CA GLU A 283 20.28 -2.23 21.39
C GLU A 283 18.75 -2.17 21.55
N ASN A 284 18.28 -1.41 22.53
CA ASN A 284 16.86 -1.14 22.69
C ASN A 284 16.35 -0.23 21.55
N ILE A 285 15.46 -0.74 20.70
CA ILE A 285 14.92 -0.01 19.56
C ILE A 285 13.76 0.94 19.91
N ILE A 286 13.18 0.84 21.13
CA ILE A 286 12.02 1.67 21.53
C ILE A 286 12.34 3.16 21.45
N PRO A 287 13.46 3.67 21.98
CA PRO A 287 13.79 5.09 21.85
C PRO A 287 13.94 5.57 20.40
N ILE A 288 14.39 4.69 19.50
CA ILE A 288 14.52 5.01 18.07
C ILE A 288 13.14 5.14 17.42
N ILE A 289 12.20 4.25 17.79
CA ILE A 289 10.81 4.29 17.32
C ILE A 289 10.14 5.60 17.77
N GLU A 290 10.28 5.95 19.05
CA GLU A 290 9.72 7.17 19.61
C GLU A 290 10.32 8.42 18.96
N GLN A 291 11.64 8.48 18.79
CA GLN A 291 12.33 9.57 18.11
C GLN A 291 11.84 9.73 16.66
N CYS A 292 11.65 8.64 15.94
CA CYS A 292 11.10 8.66 14.59
C CYS A 292 9.73 9.32 14.56
N LEU A 293 8.85 8.99 15.53
CA LEU A 293 7.51 9.55 15.60
C LEU A 293 7.51 11.02 16.00
N LEU A 294 8.34 11.44 16.94
CA LEU A 294 8.46 12.83 17.35
C LEU A 294 8.90 13.76 16.20
N LYS A 295 9.62 13.22 15.21
CA LYS A 295 10.01 13.94 13.99
C LYS A 295 8.97 13.88 12.86
N LYS A 296 7.78 13.31 13.10
CA LYS A 296 6.75 13.25 12.08
C LYS A 296 6.16 14.61 11.78
N HIS A 297 6.19 15.01 10.51
CA HIS A 297 5.59 16.26 10.05
C HIS A 297 4.06 16.21 10.09
N LYS A 298 3.45 17.39 10.14
CA LYS A 298 1.99 17.55 10.16
C LYS A 298 1.36 16.90 8.93
N MET A 299 1.93 17.15 7.75
CA MET A 299 1.41 16.62 6.48
C MET A 299 2.53 16.35 5.47
N LEU A 300 2.27 15.44 4.52
CA LEU A 300 3.07 15.13 3.32
C LEU A 300 4.59 14.96 3.55
N GLY A 301 4.96 14.51 4.77
CA GLY A 301 6.37 14.30 5.15
C GLY A 301 7.21 15.56 5.24
N GLY A 302 6.59 16.74 5.22
CA GLY A 302 7.28 18.03 5.19
C GLY A 302 7.98 18.33 3.87
N GLN A 303 7.69 17.56 2.80
CA GLN A 303 8.32 17.75 1.49
C GLN A 303 7.66 18.88 0.68
N PHE A 304 6.35 19.05 0.84
CA PHE A 304 5.57 20.08 0.18
C PHE A 304 4.25 20.32 0.92
N ASP A 305 3.78 21.54 0.91
CA ASP A 305 2.49 21.93 1.49
C ASP A 305 1.36 21.82 0.46
N ASP A 306 1.68 22.06 -0.81
CA ASP A 306 0.79 21.97 -1.96
C ASP A 306 1.47 21.17 -3.08
N TYR A 307 0.78 20.11 -3.54
CA TYR A 307 1.28 19.22 -4.59
C TYR A 307 1.44 19.92 -5.95
N THR A 308 0.73 21.04 -6.20
CA THR A 308 0.86 21.81 -7.44
C THR A 308 2.26 22.41 -7.61
N HIS A 309 2.99 22.54 -6.50
CA HIS A 309 4.38 22.96 -6.43
C HIS A 309 5.35 21.78 -6.15
N ALA A 310 4.84 20.54 -6.13
CA ALA A 310 5.70 19.37 -5.95
C ALA A 310 6.62 19.22 -7.16
N ASP A 311 7.90 19.18 -6.88
CA ASP A 311 8.96 18.90 -7.85
C ASP A 311 9.53 17.52 -7.54
N PRO A 312 9.25 16.48 -8.35
CA PRO A 312 9.71 15.12 -8.10
C PRO A 312 11.22 15.00 -7.95
N ASP A 313 11.98 15.84 -8.68
CA ASP A 313 13.46 15.81 -8.66
C ASP A 313 14.04 16.37 -7.37
N LYS A 314 13.24 17.13 -6.61
CA LYS A 314 13.62 17.67 -5.29
C LYS A 314 13.14 16.80 -4.13
N LEU A 315 12.31 15.79 -4.38
CA LEU A 315 11.82 14.90 -3.34
C LEU A 315 12.96 14.03 -2.79
N GLN A 316 13.27 14.24 -1.53
CA GLN A 316 14.27 13.42 -0.82
C GLN A 316 13.59 12.16 -0.30
N ASN A 317 13.48 11.14 -1.16
CA ASN A 317 12.87 9.86 -0.79
C ASN A 317 13.44 8.72 -1.62
N ARG A 318 13.24 7.49 -1.17
CA ARG A 318 13.51 6.30 -1.98
C ARG A 318 12.42 6.13 -3.05
N SER A 319 12.73 5.38 -4.11
CA SER A 319 11.71 4.88 -5.05
C SER A 319 10.67 4.03 -4.33
N MET A 320 9.45 3.97 -4.89
CA MET A 320 8.30 3.32 -4.25
C MET A 320 8.58 1.86 -3.87
N ILE A 321 9.28 1.11 -4.74
CA ILE A 321 9.65 -0.29 -4.49
C ILE A 321 10.53 -0.48 -3.25
N LYS A 322 11.39 0.50 -2.94
CA LYS A 322 12.30 0.45 -1.79
C LYS A 322 11.63 0.92 -0.49
N ILE A 323 10.50 1.65 -0.58
CA ILE A 323 9.71 2.08 0.58
C ILE A 323 8.74 0.98 1.01
N GLY A 324 8.22 0.22 0.09
CA GLY A 324 7.15 -0.74 0.29
C GLY A 324 5.77 -0.11 0.15
N GLY A 325 5.17 -0.28 -0.98
CA GLY A 325 3.90 0.29 -1.46
C GLY A 325 2.63 -0.07 -0.72
#